data_ebc544ef7d50cfdd352b2991f4f8980d
#
_entry.id   ebc544ef7d50cfdd352b2991f4f8980d
#
_cell.length_a   1.000
_cell.length_b   1.000
_cell.length_c   1.000
_cell.angle_alpha   90.00
_cell.angle_beta   90.00
_cell.angle_gamma   90.00
#
_symmetry.space_group_name_H-M   'P 1'
#
loop_
_entity.id
_entity.type
_entity.pdbx_description
1 polymer ?
#
loop_
_entity_poly.entity_id
_entity_poly.type
_entity_poly.pdbx_seq_one_letter_code
_entity_poly.pdbx_strand_id
1 'polypeptide(L)'
;MSFRKLIYISAVILAVIACKKDEETESTPYLNGNLTIVGLPEFVAPGESVTLSPKGAEHPDGGEITYAWKVTPSMTKYETIRVFKHAFSDTLRTYTVYCSASAEGYTSITGMSYATVVAPGPNGSIQGIKFKDIAEDTVYVRHMPYYYKTIGTQTWTLNNMAVRTGVPFRNAEVMSEVFGRYYNFNEAKAACDSLDTATQNWELPSKADWETLEAYITGNSAYGKTITAAMLAPATFNGTKLYDYWPTVGDITNGSGFSAMNVGYANTVAKSTKGEKEYAIFWTADEANESEGYYKYLIIDQPGLFTGKGDKESFGASVRCIRK
;
A
#
# COMPACT_ATOMS: atom_id res chain seq x y z
N MET A 1 60.49 61.99 -59.62
CA MET A 1 59.37 61.47 -58.79
C MET A 1 59.87 60.28 -57.98
N SER A 2 60.09 60.51 -56.72
CA SER A 2 60.82 59.57 -55.84
C SER A 2 59.84 58.64 -55.09
N PHE A 3 60.03 57.35 -55.18
CA PHE A 3 59.37 56.39 -54.34
C PHE A 3 60.32 55.98 -53.19
N ARG A 4 60.00 56.40 -51.98
CA ARG A 4 60.68 55.94 -50.77
C ARG A 4 60.11 54.58 -50.37
N LYS A 5 60.98 53.58 -50.34
CA LYS A 5 60.66 52.25 -49.79
C LYS A 5 60.74 52.34 -48.25
N LEU A 6 59.61 52.02 -47.56
CA LEU A 6 59.57 51.86 -46.13
C LEU A 6 59.78 50.34 -45.82
N ILE A 7 60.85 50.07 -45.07
CA ILE A 7 61.19 48.75 -44.57
C ILE A 7 60.45 48.57 -43.22
N TYR A 8 59.55 47.65 -43.14
CA TYR A 8 58.93 47.22 -41.88
C TYR A 8 59.74 46.06 -41.29
N ILE A 9 60.33 46.28 -40.12
CA ILE A 9 60.94 45.25 -39.28
C ILE A 9 59.83 44.65 -38.45
N SER A 10 59.47 43.44 -38.74
CA SER A 10 58.52 42.66 -37.92
C SER A 10 59.26 42.00 -36.75
N ALA A 11 59.07 42.57 -35.55
CA ALA A 11 59.49 41.91 -34.32
C ALA A 11 58.55 40.77 -34.03
N VAL A 12 59.01 39.53 -34.13
CA VAL A 12 58.26 38.30 -33.67
C VAL A 12 58.41 38.27 -32.17
N ILE A 13 57.35 38.59 -31.47
CA ILE A 13 57.23 38.33 -30.04
C ILE A 13 56.79 36.83 -29.88
N LEU A 14 57.70 35.97 -29.43
CA LEU A 14 57.39 34.61 -28.96
C LEU A 14 56.61 34.75 -27.62
N ALA A 15 55.31 34.64 -27.67
CA ALA A 15 54.51 34.45 -26.45
C ALA A 15 54.70 33.00 -26.01
N VAL A 16 55.45 32.77 -24.95
CA VAL A 16 55.49 31.51 -24.23
C VAL A 16 54.15 31.37 -23.50
N ILE A 17 53.22 30.62 -24.10
CA ILE A 17 51.99 30.18 -23.42
C ILE A 17 52.45 29.14 -22.38
N ALA A 18 52.63 29.56 -21.13
CA ALA A 18 52.69 28.64 -20.02
C ALA A 18 51.32 27.96 -19.90
N CYS A 19 51.20 26.71 -20.36
CA CYS A 19 50.12 25.88 -19.98
C CYS A 19 50.11 25.83 -18.44
N LYS A 20 49.17 26.52 -17.80
CA LYS A 20 48.78 26.15 -16.44
C LYS A 20 48.24 24.72 -16.54
N LYS A 21 48.97 23.80 -15.91
CA LYS A 21 48.45 22.46 -15.60
C LYS A 21 47.20 22.75 -14.79
N ASP A 22 46.01 22.43 -15.36
CA ASP A 22 44.79 22.39 -14.60
C ASP A 22 45.08 21.40 -13.46
N GLU A 23 45.06 21.91 -12.23
CA GLU A 23 45.03 21.03 -11.06
C GLU A 23 43.75 20.22 -11.24
N GLU A 24 43.89 18.93 -11.63
CA GLU A 24 42.79 17.96 -11.47
C GLU A 24 42.42 17.99 -10.00
N THR A 25 41.31 18.64 -9.70
CA THR A 25 40.67 18.50 -8.38
C THR A 25 40.35 17.02 -8.24
N GLU A 26 41.19 16.28 -7.52
CA GLU A 26 40.92 14.90 -7.17
C GLU A 26 39.52 14.86 -6.52
N SER A 27 38.56 14.29 -7.22
CA SER A 27 37.23 14.15 -6.67
C SER A 27 37.30 13.21 -5.47
N THR A 28 36.83 13.68 -4.33
CA THR A 28 36.76 12.86 -3.10
C THR A 28 36.07 11.54 -3.41
N PRO A 29 36.71 10.38 -3.20
CA PRO A 29 36.12 9.09 -3.52
C PRO A 29 34.88 8.83 -2.66
N TYR A 30 33.96 8.02 -3.14
CA TYR A 30 32.77 7.61 -2.38
C TYR A 30 33.07 6.40 -1.50
N LEU A 31 32.30 6.26 -0.41
CA LEU A 31 32.17 4.98 0.27
C LEU A 31 31.62 3.93 -0.71
N ASN A 32 32.06 2.69 -0.56
CA ASN A 32 31.58 1.57 -1.38
C ASN A 32 30.20 1.05 -0.91
N GLY A 33 29.58 0.30 -1.79
CA GLY A 33 28.33 -0.40 -1.51
C GLY A 33 27.06 0.48 -1.70
N ASN A 34 25.93 -0.10 -1.33
CA ASN A 34 24.62 0.56 -1.40
C ASN A 34 23.98 0.57 0.00
N LEU A 35 23.85 1.76 0.57
CA LEU A 35 23.30 1.93 1.91
C LEU A 35 21.79 1.68 1.93
N THR A 36 21.38 0.69 2.68
CA THR A 36 19.98 0.31 2.92
C THR A 36 19.60 0.44 4.39
N ILE A 37 18.33 0.68 4.65
CA ILE A 37 17.75 0.78 5.99
C ILE A 37 17.05 -0.53 6.31
N VAL A 38 17.46 -1.20 7.38
CA VAL A 38 16.89 -2.46 7.86
C VAL A 38 16.05 -2.21 9.11
N GLY A 39 14.93 -2.93 9.22
CA GLY A 39 14.04 -2.86 10.38
C GLY A 39 12.92 -1.83 10.26
N LEU A 40 12.78 -1.13 9.12
CA LEU A 40 11.68 -0.21 8.87
C LEU A 40 10.50 -0.95 8.21
N PRO A 41 9.35 -1.09 8.89
CA PRO A 41 8.12 -1.59 8.27
C PRO A 41 7.55 -0.55 7.30
N GLU A 42 6.87 -1.01 6.23
CA GLU A 42 6.15 -0.13 5.31
C GLU A 42 4.99 0.60 5.99
N PHE A 43 4.31 -0.09 6.93
CA PHE A 43 3.20 0.45 7.70
C PHE A 43 3.48 0.30 9.20
N VAL A 44 3.19 1.33 9.96
CA VAL A 44 3.40 1.40 11.42
C VAL A 44 2.15 1.93 12.10
N ALA A 45 1.90 1.47 13.33
CA ALA A 45 0.83 2.02 14.15
C ALA A 45 1.22 3.41 14.72
N PRO A 46 0.23 4.27 15.06
CA PRO A 46 0.49 5.51 15.76
C PRO A 46 1.24 5.27 17.08
N GLY A 47 2.32 6.01 17.30
CA GLY A 47 3.18 5.86 18.48
C GLY A 47 4.10 4.64 18.46
N GLU A 48 4.06 3.80 17.44
CA GLU A 48 4.92 2.63 17.31
C GLU A 48 6.39 3.04 17.23
N SER A 49 7.22 2.37 18.02
CA SER A 49 8.67 2.57 18.07
C SER A 49 9.39 1.46 17.33
N VAL A 50 10.17 1.83 16.33
CA VAL A 50 10.97 0.92 15.52
C VAL A 50 12.46 1.08 15.78
N THR A 51 13.21 0.00 15.61
CA THR A 51 14.67 0.01 15.70
C THR A 51 15.27 -0.23 14.33
N LEU A 52 16.08 0.73 13.86
CA LEU A 52 16.63 0.76 12.52
C LEU A 52 18.15 0.56 12.54
N SER A 53 18.63 -0.15 11.55
CA SER A 53 20.07 -0.41 11.38
C SER A 53 20.49 -0.14 9.94
N PRO A 54 21.70 0.40 9.70
CA PRO A 54 22.25 0.58 8.36
C PRO A 54 22.85 -0.75 7.88
N LYS A 55 22.76 -1.00 6.58
CA LYS A 55 23.40 -2.15 5.92
C LYS A 55 23.92 -1.78 4.54
N GLY A 56 25.09 -2.32 4.17
CA GLY A 56 25.61 -2.29 2.81
C GLY A 56 26.55 -1.12 2.49
N ALA A 57 26.86 -0.21 3.42
CA ALA A 57 27.95 0.74 3.27
C ALA A 57 29.27 0.09 3.68
N GLU A 58 30.31 0.24 2.88
CA GLU A 58 31.64 -0.34 3.10
C GLU A 58 32.72 0.75 2.94
N HIS A 59 33.67 0.76 3.88
CA HIS A 59 34.85 1.62 3.77
C HIS A 59 35.88 0.93 2.88
N PRO A 60 36.37 1.57 1.80
CA PRO A 60 37.30 0.92 0.87
C PRO A 60 38.56 0.39 1.55
N ASP A 61 39.08 1.08 2.56
CA ASP A 61 40.28 0.72 3.28
C ASP A 61 39.99 0.09 4.66
N GLY A 62 38.76 -0.33 4.94
CA GLY A 62 38.38 -0.96 6.21
C GLY A 62 38.30 -0.01 7.41
N GLY A 63 38.25 1.30 7.20
CA GLY A 63 38.11 2.33 8.23
C GLY A 63 36.73 2.38 8.88
N GLU A 64 36.58 3.25 9.87
CA GLU A 64 35.31 3.42 10.59
C GLU A 64 34.31 4.23 9.78
N ILE A 65 33.03 3.79 9.79
CA ILE A 65 31.89 4.50 9.18
C ILE A 65 30.98 5.02 10.28
N THR A 66 30.71 6.32 10.23
CA THR A 66 29.74 7.01 11.09
C THR A 66 28.39 7.08 10.38
N TYR A 67 27.29 6.84 11.12
CA TYR A 67 25.93 6.88 10.57
C TYR A 67 25.11 8.01 11.21
N ALA A 68 24.36 8.73 10.37
CA ALA A 68 23.47 9.80 10.80
C ALA A 68 22.06 9.59 10.23
N TRP A 69 21.04 9.80 11.07
CA TRP A 69 19.64 9.49 10.78
C TRP A 69 18.78 10.75 10.83
N LYS A 70 17.78 10.78 9.96
CA LYS A 70 16.75 11.81 9.95
C LYS A 70 15.42 11.24 9.50
N VAL A 71 14.35 11.59 10.19
CA VAL A 71 12.97 11.26 9.80
C VAL A 71 12.22 12.54 9.50
N THR A 72 11.74 12.69 8.28
CA THR A 72 10.97 13.87 7.89
C THR A 72 9.47 13.55 7.81
N PRO A 73 8.61 14.45 8.29
CA PRO A 73 8.93 15.81 8.79
C PRO A 73 9.19 15.89 10.31
N SER A 74 9.26 14.77 11.04
CA SER A 74 9.33 14.79 12.53
C SER A 74 10.66 15.33 13.08
N MET A 75 11.76 15.21 12.34
CA MET A 75 13.09 15.65 12.77
C MET A 75 13.60 16.80 11.91
N THR A 76 14.14 17.84 12.54
CA THR A 76 14.77 18.98 11.87
C THR A 76 16.26 18.77 11.63
N LYS A 77 16.93 17.94 12.46
CA LYS A 77 18.37 17.67 12.41
C LYS A 77 18.64 16.17 12.33
N TYR A 78 19.84 15.82 11.85
CA TYR A 78 20.33 14.45 11.90
C TYR A 78 20.77 14.07 13.32
N GLU A 79 20.55 12.81 13.67
CA GLU A 79 21.05 12.18 14.89
C GLU A 79 22.15 11.16 14.53
N THR A 80 23.35 11.34 15.09
CA THR A 80 24.52 10.48 14.79
C THR A 80 24.55 9.31 15.76
N ILE A 81 24.14 8.14 15.26
CA ILE A 81 24.11 6.88 16.00
C ILE A 81 24.09 5.69 15.03
N ARG A 82 24.68 4.55 15.38
CA ARG A 82 24.69 3.36 14.52
C ARG A 82 23.33 2.66 14.47
N VAL A 83 22.70 2.44 15.62
CA VAL A 83 21.36 1.83 15.72
C VAL A 83 20.40 2.89 16.19
N PHE A 84 19.45 3.23 15.33
CA PHE A 84 18.53 4.34 15.55
C PHE A 84 17.16 3.82 16.00
N LYS A 85 16.65 4.37 17.08
CA LYS A 85 15.30 4.09 17.57
C LYS A 85 14.42 5.31 17.40
N HIS A 86 13.30 5.15 16.68
CA HIS A 86 12.37 6.22 16.39
C HIS A 86 10.93 5.80 16.72
N ALA A 87 10.19 6.70 17.38
CA ALA A 87 8.74 6.55 17.58
C ALA A 87 7.99 7.46 16.60
N PHE A 88 7.14 6.86 15.78
CA PHE A 88 6.32 7.61 14.84
C PHE A 88 5.17 8.32 15.56
N SER A 89 4.89 9.57 15.15
CA SER A 89 3.79 10.34 15.73
C SER A 89 2.42 9.80 15.31
N ASP A 90 1.36 10.30 15.94
CA ASP A 90 -0.02 9.92 15.63
C ASP A 90 -0.55 10.53 14.32
N THR A 91 0.27 11.31 13.61
CA THR A 91 -0.14 11.95 12.36
C THR A 91 -0.16 10.92 11.23
N LEU A 92 -1.35 10.67 10.67
CA LEU A 92 -1.57 9.75 9.56
C LEU A 92 -0.95 10.30 8.27
N ARG A 93 0.27 9.86 7.98
CA ARG A 93 1.03 10.27 6.81
C ARG A 93 2.18 9.31 6.52
N THR A 94 2.78 9.46 5.35
CA THR A 94 4.04 8.81 5.02
C THR A 94 5.21 9.65 5.51
N TYR A 95 6.13 9.02 6.20
CA TYR A 95 7.40 9.56 6.66
C TYR A 95 8.54 9.04 5.77
N THR A 96 9.52 9.90 5.51
CA THR A 96 10.76 9.50 4.85
C THR A 96 11.85 9.38 5.90
N VAL A 97 12.49 8.23 5.95
CA VAL A 97 13.63 7.92 6.81
C VAL A 97 14.90 7.99 5.97
N TYR A 98 15.84 8.79 6.37
CA TYR A 98 17.17 8.92 5.76
C TYR A 98 18.22 8.36 6.70
N CYS A 99 19.18 7.64 6.13
CA CYS A 99 20.41 7.26 6.78
C CYS A 99 21.60 7.71 5.90
N SER A 100 22.53 8.46 6.46
CA SER A 100 23.77 8.86 5.79
C SER A 100 24.95 8.13 6.42
N ALA A 101 25.79 7.53 5.60
CA ALA A 101 27.07 6.92 6.02
C ALA A 101 28.22 7.85 5.60
N SER A 102 29.11 8.15 6.52
CA SER A 102 30.24 9.09 6.33
C SER A 102 31.52 8.50 6.88
N ALA A 103 32.63 8.76 6.22
CA ALA A 103 33.99 8.47 6.72
C ALA A 103 34.92 9.62 6.33
N GLU A 104 36.00 9.81 7.08
CA GLU A 104 37.00 10.83 6.79
C GLU A 104 37.69 10.55 5.45
N GLY A 105 37.82 11.59 4.61
CA GLY A 105 38.40 11.46 3.27
C GLY A 105 37.48 10.86 2.21
N TYR A 106 36.20 10.59 2.53
CA TYR A 106 35.25 10.00 1.61
C TYR A 106 33.96 10.82 1.47
N THR A 107 33.39 10.83 0.28
CA THR A 107 32.06 11.39 0.04
C THR A 107 31.01 10.45 0.65
N SER A 108 30.10 11.02 1.43
CA SER A 108 29.01 10.28 2.10
C SER A 108 28.03 9.68 1.11
N ILE A 109 27.49 8.51 1.45
CA ILE A 109 26.36 7.90 0.74
C ILE A 109 25.11 7.93 1.62
N THR A 110 23.93 8.07 0.98
CA THR A 110 22.65 8.16 1.71
C THR A 110 21.67 7.12 1.19
N GLY A 111 21.12 6.35 2.11
CA GLY A 111 19.95 5.49 1.89
C GLY A 111 18.68 6.19 2.36
N MET A 112 17.55 5.89 1.71
CA MET A 112 16.23 6.34 2.16
C MET A 112 15.19 5.24 2.06
N SER A 113 14.18 5.30 2.93
CA SER A 113 13.03 4.42 2.92
C SER A 113 11.81 5.14 3.47
N TYR A 114 10.64 4.52 3.36
CA TYR A 114 9.37 5.14 3.72
C TYR A 114 8.62 4.28 4.72
N ALA A 115 7.94 4.95 5.66
CA ALA A 115 6.98 4.32 6.56
C ALA A 115 5.68 5.14 6.58
N THR A 116 4.55 4.48 6.48
CA THR A 116 3.24 5.11 6.54
C THR A 116 2.58 4.81 7.86
N VAL A 117 2.23 5.86 8.62
CA VAL A 117 1.46 5.72 9.87
C VAL A 117 0.00 5.45 9.53
N VAL A 118 -0.53 4.38 10.11
CA VAL A 118 -1.87 3.87 9.83
C VAL A 118 -2.66 3.72 11.12
N ALA A 119 -3.76 4.45 11.23
CA ALA A 119 -4.68 4.27 12.34
C ALA A 119 -5.46 2.96 12.17
N PRO A 120 -5.60 2.15 13.23
CA PRO A 120 -6.35 0.90 13.19
C PRO A 120 -7.85 1.14 12.98
N GLY A 121 -8.55 0.07 12.61
CA GLY A 121 -9.99 0.08 12.39
C GLY A 121 -10.44 0.49 10.99
N PRO A 122 -11.65 0.09 10.57
CA PRO A 122 -12.17 0.30 9.22
C PRO A 122 -12.39 1.76 8.84
N ASN A 123 -12.48 2.67 9.81
CA ASN A 123 -12.60 4.12 9.58
C ASN A 123 -11.33 4.90 10.00
N GLY A 124 -10.28 4.24 10.45
CA GLY A 124 -9.09 4.91 10.96
C GLY A 124 -8.33 5.66 9.87
N SER A 125 -7.77 4.95 8.92
CA SER A 125 -6.99 5.52 7.82
C SER A 125 -7.76 5.67 6.51
N ILE A 126 -8.99 5.15 6.42
CA ILE A 126 -9.85 5.25 5.24
C ILE A 126 -10.79 6.45 5.41
N GLN A 127 -10.76 7.37 4.44
CA GLN A 127 -11.70 8.48 4.34
C GLN A 127 -12.62 8.30 3.12
N GLY A 128 -13.76 8.99 3.11
CA GLY A 128 -14.78 8.90 2.06
C GLY A 128 -15.83 7.82 2.31
N ILE A 129 -15.59 6.87 3.21
CA ILE A 129 -16.57 5.91 3.70
C ILE A 129 -16.71 6.08 5.21
N LYS A 130 -17.92 6.32 5.65
CA LYS A 130 -18.25 6.26 7.07
C LYS A 130 -19.17 5.07 7.29
N PHE A 131 -18.57 3.91 7.52
CA PHE A 131 -19.31 2.66 7.66
C PHE A 131 -20.46 2.77 8.65
N LYS A 132 -20.25 3.47 9.77
CA LYS A 132 -21.26 3.70 10.81
C LYS A 132 -22.46 4.47 10.29
N ASP A 133 -22.28 5.39 9.34
CA ASP A 133 -23.37 6.24 8.82
C ASP A 133 -24.26 5.50 7.82
N ILE A 134 -23.72 4.43 7.19
CA ILE A 134 -24.44 3.63 6.18
C ILE A 134 -24.90 2.28 6.71
N ALA A 135 -24.37 1.82 7.84
CA ALA A 135 -24.75 0.57 8.48
C ALA A 135 -26.11 0.69 9.18
N GLU A 136 -26.83 -0.42 9.23
CA GLU A 136 -28.02 -0.56 10.07
C GLU A 136 -27.64 -0.90 11.51
N ASP A 137 -26.55 -1.70 11.67
CA ASP A 137 -26.05 -2.11 12.97
C ASP A 137 -24.61 -2.64 12.86
N THR A 138 -24.06 -3.14 13.97
CA THR A 138 -22.67 -3.57 14.11
C THR A 138 -22.59 -4.83 14.97
N VAL A 139 -21.80 -5.80 14.50
CA VAL A 139 -21.39 -6.95 15.32
C VAL A 139 -19.89 -6.86 15.60
N TYR A 140 -19.46 -7.27 16.77
CA TYR A 140 -18.07 -7.19 17.20
C TYR A 140 -17.45 -8.57 17.32
N VAL A 141 -16.25 -8.73 16.72
CA VAL A 141 -15.37 -9.86 17.02
C VAL A 141 -14.18 -9.31 17.78
N ARG A 142 -14.05 -9.66 19.05
CA ARG A 142 -13.11 -9.03 19.98
C ARG A 142 -13.36 -7.51 20.06
N HIS A 143 -12.43 -6.69 19.54
CA HIS A 143 -12.55 -5.21 19.49
C HIS A 143 -12.89 -4.67 18.10
N MET A 144 -12.86 -5.54 17.08
CA MET A 144 -13.08 -5.15 15.67
C MET A 144 -14.57 -5.05 15.36
N PRO A 145 -15.08 -3.89 14.92
CA PRO A 145 -16.47 -3.74 14.49
C PRO A 145 -16.64 -4.28 13.07
N TYR A 146 -17.69 -5.06 12.86
CA TYR A 146 -18.19 -5.44 11.55
C TYR A 146 -19.55 -4.80 11.35
N TYR A 147 -19.55 -3.78 10.52
CA TYR A 147 -20.76 -3.05 10.14
C TYR A 147 -21.55 -3.87 9.13
N TYR A 148 -22.86 -3.87 9.24
CA TYR A 148 -23.71 -4.59 8.31
C TYR A 148 -24.95 -3.78 7.89
N LYS A 149 -25.51 -4.14 6.75
CA LYS A 149 -26.68 -3.52 6.15
C LYS A 149 -27.46 -4.51 5.31
N THR A 150 -28.79 -4.32 5.26
CA THR A 150 -29.65 -5.01 4.32
C THR A 150 -29.58 -4.34 2.94
N ILE A 151 -29.24 -5.14 1.93
CA ILE A 151 -29.20 -4.74 0.53
C ILE A 151 -30.18 -5.66 -0.21
N GLY A 152 -31.31 -5.13 -0.62
CA GLY A 152 -32.42 -5.94 -1.11
C GLY A 152 -33.04 -6.79 -0.01
N THR A 153 -32.97 -8.09 -0.15
CA THR A 153 -33.48 -9.08 0.82
C THR A 153 -32.38 -9.72 1.67
N GLN A 154 -31.13 -9.26 1.52
CA GLN A 154 -29.96 -9.90 2.11
C GLN A 154 -29.20 -8.93 3.01
N THR A 155 -28.74 -9.40 4.16
CA THR A 155 -27.93 -8.61 5.10
C THR A 155 -26.44 -8.96 4.95
N TRP A 156 -25.61 -7.97 4.59
CA TRP A 156 -24.20 -8.13 4.25
C TRP A 156 -23.29 -7.34 5.18
N THR A 157 -22.11 -7.89 5.50
CA THR A 157 -21.04 -7.08 6.13
C THR A 157 -20.51 -6.05 5.14
N LEU A 158 -20.20 -4.84 5.62
CA LEU A 158 -19.74 -3.70 4.80
C LEU A 158 -18.22 -3.53 4.79
N ASN A 159 -17.53 -4.08 5.75
CA ASN A 159 -16.07 -4.15 5.79
C ASN A 159 -15.58 -5.61 5.68
N ASN A 160 -14.38 -5.77 5.14
CA ASN A 160 -13.77 -7.09 4.95
C ASN A 160 -13.44 -7.73 6.30
N MET A 161 -13.55 -9.04 6.37
CA MET A 161 -13.15 -9.80 7.56
C MET A 161 -11.67 -9.60 7.88
N ALA A 162 -11.37 -9.51 9.20
CA ALA A 162 -10.04 -9.26 9.73
C ALA A 162 -9.64 -10.27 10.83
N VAL A 163 -10.25 -11.43 10.85
CA VAL A 163 -9.94 -12.49 11.80
C VAL A 163 -8.54 -13.05 11.56
N ARG A 164 -7.79 -13.35 12.61
CA ARG A 164 -6.33 -13.59 12.58
C ARG A 164 -5.81 -14.79 11.76
N THR A 165 -6.64 -15.59 11.13
CA THR A 165 -6.19 -16.72 10.30
C THR A 165 -5.73 -16.20 8.96
N GLY A 166 -6.12 -15.39 8.19
CA GLY A 166 -5.68 -14.99 6.86
C GLY A 166 -4.37 -14.17 6.82
N VAL A 167 -3.94 -13.84 5.63
CA VAL A 167 -2.76 -13.00 5.35
C VAL A 167 -3.18 -11.52 5.37
N PRO A 168 -2.53 -10.64 6.14
CA PRO A 168 -2.83 -9.22 6.12
C PRO A 168 -2.34 -8.55 4.83
N PHE A 169 -2.95 -7.43 4.47
CA PHE A 169 -2.52 -6.60 3.34
C PHE A 169 -1.02 -6.29 3.46
N ARG A 170 -0.24 -6.65 2.42
CA ARG A 170 1.24 -6.51 2.37
C ARG A 170 1.96 -7.05 3.60
N ASN A 171 1.43 -8.10 4.21
CA ASN A 171 1.95 -8.73 5.43
C ASN A 171 2.07 -7.78 6.64
N ALA A 172 1.37 -6.67 6.66
CA ALA A 172 1.39 -5.70 7.74
C ALA A 172 0.18 -5.89 8.66
N GLU A 173 0.40 -6.33 9.91
CA GLU A 173 -0.69 -6.60 10.86
C GLU A 173 -1.60 -5.38 11.10
N VAL A 174 -1.03 -4.18 11.17
CA VAL A 174 -1.80 -2.93 11.34
C VAL A 174 -2.80 -2.69 10.21
N MET A 175 -2.55 -3.26 9.01
CA MET A 175 -3.43 -3.13 7.86
C MET A 175 -4.64 -4.08 7.91
N SER A 176 -4.61 -5.11 8.75
CA SER A 176 -5.72 -6.06 8.90
C SER A 176 -7.02 -5.37 9.30
N GLU A 177 -6.96 -4.42 10.23
CA GLU A 177 -8.14 -3.69 10.69
C GLU A 177 -8.61 -2.61 9.69
N VAL A 178 -7.76 -2.24 8.75
CA VAL A 178 -8.06 -1.22 7.72
C VAL A 178 -8.71 -1.85 6.49
N PHE A 179 -8.05 -2.86 5.92
CA PHE A 179 -8.48 -3.46 4.65
C PHE A 179 -9.00 -4.90 4.77
N GLY A 180 -8.96 -5.46 5.98
CA GLY A 180 -9.24 -6.87 6.19
C GLY A 180 -8.01 -7.74 5.88
N ARG A 181 -8.27 -9.04 5.74
CA ARG A 181 -7.27 -10.04 5.40
C ARG A 181 -7.68 -10.82 4.15
N TYR A 182 -6.71 -11.49 3.55
CA TYR A 182 -6.93 -12.46 2.49
C TYR A 182 -6.91 -13.86 3.10
N TYR A 183 -7.92 -14.61 2.83
CA TYR A 183 -8.15 -15.96 3.34
C TYR A 183 -8.02 -16.96 2.22
N ASN A 184 -7.49 -18.14 2.49
CA ASN A 184 -7.71 -19.29 1.63
C ASN A 184 -9.17 -19.76 1.74
N PHE A 185 -9.58 -20.72 0.91
CA PHE A 185 -10.98 -21.10 0.82
C PHE A 185 -11.56 -21.66 2.14
N ASN A 186 -10.77 -22.48 2.86
CA ASN A 186 -11.21 -23.07 4.12
C ASN A 186 -11.25 -22.04 5.26
N GLU A 187 -10.26 -21.15 5.31
CA GLU A 187 -10.23 -20.05 6.27
C GLU A 187 -11.38 -19.05 6.04
N ALA A 188 -11.81 -18.85 4.77
CA ALA A 188 -12.90 -17.95 4.42
C ALA A 188 -14.24 -18.37 5.06
N LYS A 189 -14.53 -19.68 5.07
CA LYS A 189 -15.72 -20.23 5.74
C LYS A 189 -15.68 -19.95 7.24
N ALA A 190 -14.58 -20.31 7.90
CA ALA A 190 -14.41 -20.11 9.34
C ALA A 190 -14.39 -18.63 9.76
N ALA A 191 -13.99 -17.72 8.86
CA ALA A 191 -13.98 -16.28 9.16
C ALA A 191 -15.40 -15.74 9.39
N CYS A 192 -16.39 -16.17 8.61
CA CYS A 192 -17.79 -15.75 8.80
C CYS A 192 -18.41 -16.35 10.06
N ASP A 193 -18.13 -17.61 10.38
CA ASP A 193 -18.63 -18.27 11.60
C ASP A 193 -18.21 -17.51 12.87
N SER A 194 -17.11 -16.77 12.82
CA SER A 194 -16.63 -15.93 13.94
C SER A 194 -17.57 -14.76 14.30
N LEU A 195 -18.51 -14.41 13.41
CA LEU A 195 -19.53 -13.38 13.64
C LEU A 195 -20.78 -13.92 14.31
N ASP A 196 -20.93 -15.25 14.44
CA ASP A 196 -22.12 -15.87 14.99
C ASP A 196 -22.38 -15.42 16.43
N THR A 197 -23.63 -15.20 16.71
CA THR A 197 -24.14 -14.90 18.05
C THR A 197 -25.27 -15.90 18.40
N ALA A 198 -25.81 -15.81 19.59
CA ALA A 198 -26.96 -16.64 19.97
C ALA A 198 -28.22 -16.46 19.10
N THR A 199 -28.28 -15.35 18.34
CA THR A 199 -29.47 -14.97 17.55
C THR A 199 -29.18 -14.64 16.09
N GLN A 200 -27.92 -14.69 15.67
CA GLN A 200 -27.51 -14.33 14.31
C GLN A 200 -26.48 -15.33 13.79
N ASN A 201 -26.78 -15.94 12.67
CA ASN A 201 -25.86 -16.82 11.95
C ASN A 201 -25.30 -16.09 10.73
N TRP A 202 -23.99 -16.14 10.57
CA TRP A 202 -23.28 -15.53 9.48
C TRP A 202 -22.55 -16.58 8.67
N GLU A 203 -22.69 -16.53 7.36
CA GLU A 203 -22.12 -17.50 6.46
C GLU A 203 -21.29 -16.83 5.36
N LEU A 204 -20.35 -17.58 4.80
CA LEU A 204 -19.73 -17.21 3.53
C LEU A 204 -20.81 -17.26 2.44
N PRO A 205 -21.05 -16.16 1.68
CA PRO A 205 -22.13 -16.14 0.70
C PRO A 205 -21.87 -17.10 -0.46
N SER A 206 -22.93 -17.82 -0.88
CA SER A 206 -22.91 -18.64 -2.08
C SER A 206 -22.92 -17.81 -3.36
N LYS A 207 -22.62 -18.45 -4.50
CA LYS A 207 -22.80 -17.81 -5.82
C LYS A 207 -24.22 -17.30 -6.02
N ALA A 208 -25.22 -18.05 -5.58
CA ALA A 208 -26.63 -17.65 -5.67
C ALA A 208 -26.94 -16.41 -4.82
N ASP A 209 -26.30 -16.27 -3.65
CA ASP A 209 -26.41 -15.06 -2.83
C ASP A 209 -25.83 -13.85 -3.57
N TRP A 210 -24.66 -13.99 -4.20
CA TRP A 210 -24.06 -12.94 -5.00
C TRP A 210 -24.87 -12.60 -6.26
N GLU A 211 -25.49 -13.56 -6.92
CA GLU A 211 -26.39 -13.35 -8.07
C GLU A 211 -27.65 -12.58 -7.66
N THR A 212 -28.20 -12.89 -6.48
CA THR A 212 -29.32 -12.15 -5.89
C THR A 212 -28.95 -10.69 -5.59
N LEU A 213 -27.77 -10.46 -5.00
CA LEU A 213 -27.24 -9.13 -4.75
C LEU A 213 -27.02 -8.35 -6.07
N GLU A 214 -26.40 -8.99 -7.05
CA GLU A 214 -26.14 -8.43 -8.38
C GLU A 214 -27.43 -8.01 -9.08
N ALA A 215 -28.43 -8.87 -9.10
CA ALA A 215 -29.73 -8.59 -9.71
C ALA A 215 -30.43 -7.40 -9.04
N TYR A 216 -30.40 -7.33 -7.70
CA TYR A 216 -30.99 -6.23 -6.96
C TYR A 216 -30.31 -4.90 -7.25
N ILE A 217 -28.96 -4.86 -7.23
CA ILE A 217 -28.20 -3.63 -7.48
C ILE A 217 -28.38 -3.17 -8.91
N THR A 218 -28.30 -4.09 -9.88
CA THR A 218 -28.44 -3.77 -11.32
C THR A 218 -29.84 -3.29 -11.66
N GLY A 219 -30.86 -3.81 -10.98
CA GLY A 219 -32.26 -3.39 -11.11
C GLY A 219 -32.55 -2.00 -10.54
N ASN A 220 -31.61 -1.39 -9.79
CA ASN A 220 -31.80 -0.07 -9.17
C ASN A 220 -30.83 0.97 -9.75
N SER A 221 -31.25 1.66 -10.79
CA SER A 221 -30.43 2.69 -11.47
C SER A 221 -30.02 3.87 -10.58
N ALA A 222 -30.68 4.08 -9.42
CA ALA A 222 -30.31 5.12 -8.47
C ALA A 222 -28.98 4.81 -7.73
N TYR A 223 -28.54 3.54 -7.73
CA TYR A 223 -27.30 3.16 -7.04
C TYR A 223 -26.03 3.52 -7.82
N GLY A 224 -26.11 3.62 -9.15
CA GLY A 224 -24.98 3.97 -10.00
C GLY A 224 -25.20 3.54 -11.45
N LYS A 225 -24.36 4.04 -12.34
CA LYS A 225 -24.45 3.74 -13.77
C LYS A 225 -24.14 2.27 -14.08
N THR A 226 -23.29 1.67 -13.28
CA THR A 226 -22.84 0.28 -13.41
C THR A 226 -22.81 -0.38 -12.05
N ILE A 227 -22.82 -1.73 -12.00
CA ILE A 227 -22.70 -2.45 -10.73
C ILE A 227 -21.37 -2.18 -10.05
N THR A 228 -20.28 -2.06 -10.80
CA THR A 228 -18.96 -1.68 -10.28
C THR A 228 -19.02 -0.32 -9.59
N ALA A 229 -19.61 0.70 -10.24
CA ALA A 229 -19.79 2.03 -9.66
C ALA A 229 -20.66 2.01 -8.39
N ALA A 230 -21.73 1.21 -8.40
CA ALA A 230 -22.66 1.08 -7.28
C ALA A 230 -22.07 0.36 -6.06
N MET A 231 -21.11 -0.54 -6.24
CA MET A 231 -20.54 -1.35 -5.16
C MET A 231 -19.20 -0.84 -4.63
N LEU A 232 -18.36 -0.21 -5.47
CA LEU A 232 -17.07 0.32 -5.05
C LEU A 232 -17.24 1.55 -4.16
N ALA A 233 -16.35 1.66 -3.19
CA ALA A 233 -16.29 2.80 -2.29
C ALA A 233 -15.45 3.95 -2.86
N PRO A 234 -15.93 5.20 -2.85
CA PRO A 234 -15.14 6.37 -3.23
C PRO A 234 -14.17 6.75 -2.10
N ALA A 235 -13.18 5.89 -1.85
CA ALA A 235 -12.34 5.96 -0.66
C ALA A 235 -10.95 6.54 -0.96
N THR A 236 -10.37 7.20 0.05
CA THR A 236 -8.95 7.54 0.11
C THR A 236 -8.30 6.87 1.32
N PHE A 237 -7.00 6.67 1.24
CA PHE A 237 -6.17 6.15 2.32
C PHE A 237 -5.16 7.21 2.73
N ASN A 238 -5.21 7.68 3.98
CA ASN A 238 -4.42 8.80 4.47
C ASN A 238 -4.42 10.02 3.50
N GLY A 239 -5.59 10.35 2.96
CA GLY A 239 -5.76 11.46 2.02
C GLY A 239 -5.37 11.17 0.58
N THR A 240 -4.82 9.99 0.28
CA THR A 240 -4.48 9.57 -1.07
C THR A 240 -5.57 8.68 -1.65
N LYS A 241 -6.01 8.96 -2.89
CA LYS A 241 -7.00 8.15 -3.58
C LYS A 241 -6.55 6.68 -3.66
N LEU A 242 -7.42 5.76 -3.28
CA LEU A 242 -7.08 4.34 -3.25
C LEU A 242 -6.85 3.74 -4.63
N TYR A 243 -7.65 4.18 -5.60
CA TYR A 243 -7.58 3.70 -6.99
C TYR A 243 -8.21 4.72 -7.93
N ASP A 244 -7.80 4.67 -9.18
CA ASP A 244 -8.47 5.33 -10.29
C ASP A 244 -9.40 4.34 -10.99
N TYR A 245 -10.46 4.83 -11.61
CA TYR A 245 -11.40 4.02 -12.37
C TYR A 245 -11.57 4.56 -13.79
N TRP A 246 -11.91 3.68 -14.69
CA TRP A 246 -12.03 4.01 -16.09
C TRP A 246 -13.42 4.57 -16.42
N PRO A 247 -13.56 5.41 -17.45
CA PRO A 247 -14.84 5.99 -17.84
C PRO A 247 -15.94 4.95 -18.13
N THR A 248 -15.56 3.72 -18.52
CA THR A 248 -16.47 2.60 -18.74
C THR A 248 -17.24 2.19 -17.49
N VAL A 249 -16.64 2.32 -16.32
CA VAL A 249 -17.25 2.04 -15.03
C VAL A 249 -18.21 3.15 -14.61
N GLY A 250 -17.90 4.39 -14.94
CA GLY A 250 -18.63 5.58 -14.50
C GLY A 250 -18.17 6.06 -13.13
N ASP A 251 -18.87 7.06 -12.60
CA ASP A 251 -18.56 7.64 -11.30
C ASP A 251 -18.84 6.65 -10.18
N ILE A 252 -17.87 6.43 -9.31
CA ILE A 252 -18.01 5.57 -8.14
C ILE A 252 -18.92 6.25 -7.12
N THR A 253 -20.03 5.59 -6.82
CA THR A 253 -21.09 6.14 -5.96
C THR A 253 -21.22 5.45 -4.62
N ASN A 254 -20.82 4.14 -4.56
CA ASN A 254 -21.19 3.27 -3.45
C ASN A 254 -22.71 3.30 -3.15
N GLY A 255 -23.53 3.51 -4.16
CA GLY A 255 -24.98 3.71 -3.97
C GLY A 255 -25.68 2.54 -3.30
N SER A 256 -25.19 1.32 -3.48
CA SER A 256 -25.68 0.14 -2.76
C SER A 256 -25.29 0.13 -1.27
N GLY A 257 -24.25 0.87 -0.89
CA GLY A 257 -23.65 0.83 0.44
C GLY A 257 -22.73 -0.38 0.67
N PHE A 258 -22.49 -1.25 -0.31
CA PHE A 258 -21.67 -2.46 -0.16
C PHE A 258 -20.22 -2.16 0.22
N SER A 259 -19.69 -1.03 -0.22
CA SER A 259 -18.37 -0.49 0.16
C SER A 259 -17.20 -1.43 -0.18
N ALA A 260 -17.19 -1.99 -1.38
CA ALA A 260 -16.06 -2.76 -1.87
C ALA A 260 -14.83 -1.88 -2.05
N MET A 261 -13.65 -2.42 -1.75
CA MET A 261 -12.36 -1.75 -1.92
C MET A 261 -11.42 -2.62 -2.74
N ASN A 262 -10.70 -2.02 -3.69
CA ASN A 262 -9.78 -2.73 -4.57
C ASN A 262 -8.45 -3.01 -3.87
N VAL A 263 -8.47 -3.94 -2.94
CA VAL A 263 -7.29 -4.36 -2.17
C VAL A 263 -6.53 -5.53 -2.82
N GLY A 264 -7.04 -6.08 -3.93
CA GLY A 264 -6.39 -7.17 -4.65
C GLY A 264 -6.64 -8.55 -4.04
N TYR A 265 -5.65 -9.41 -4.16
CA TYR A 265 -5.63 -10.81 -3.71
C TYR A 265 -4.24 -11.20 -3.21
N ALA A 266 -4.12 -12.36 -2.59
CA ALA A 266 -2.84 -12.86 -2.10
C ALA A 266 -2.53 -14.28 -2.61
N ASN A 267 -1.26 -14.65 -2.58
CA ASN A 267 -0.86 -16.04 -2.43
C ASN A 267 -0.66 -16.30 -0.93
N THR A 268 -1.49 -17.13 -0.33
CA THR A 268 -1.51 -17.37 1.12
C THR A 268 -0.30 -18.18 1.60
N VAL A 269 0.27 -19.01 0.73
CA VAL A 269 1.47 -19.81 1.02
C VAL A 269 2.73 -18.94 0.94
N ALA A 270 2.89 -18.20 -0.16
CA ALA A 270 4.02 -17.30 -0.36
C ALA A 270 3.89 -15.98 0.40
N LYS A 271 2.73 -15.69 1.00
CA LYS A 271 2.40 -14.44 1.70
C LYS A 271 2.71 -13.21 0.85
N SER A 272 2.35 -13.25 -0.42
CA SER A 272 2.54 -12.14 -1.36
C SER A 272 1.20 -11.62 -1.86
N THR A 273 1.06 -10.31 -2.00
CA THR A 273 -0.16 -9.64 -2.47
C THR A 273 0.02 -9.12 -3.89
N LYS A 274 -1.08 -9.06 -4.67
CA LYS A 274 -1.12 -8.60 -6.06
C LYS A 274 -2.46 -7.95 -6.38
N GLY A 275 -2.52 -7.21 -7.49
CA GLY A 275 -3.75 -6.61 -8.02
C GLY A 275 -4.36 -5.55 -7.12
N GLU A 276 -3.57 -4.99 -6.22
CA GLU A 276 -3.93 -3.86 -5.37
C GLU A 276 -4.24 -2.66 -6.26
N LYS A 277 -5.28 -1.91 -5.89
CA LYS A 277 -5.86 -0.81 -6.66
C LYS A 277 -6.62 -1.21 -7.93
N GLU A 278 -6.54 -2.48 -8.36
CA GLU A 278 -7.20 -2.97 -9.58
C GLU A 278 -8.42 -3.82 -9.26
N TYR A 279 -8.31 -4.76 -8.29
CA TYR A 279 -9.32 -5.77 -8.03
C TYR A 279 -9.89 -5.68 -6.62
N ALA A 280 -11.21 -5.83 -6.50
CA ALA A 280 -11.90 -6.22 -5.27
C ALA A 280 -12.40 -7.66 -5.44
N ILE A 281 -11.83 -8.61 -4.71
CA ILE A 281 -12.09 -10.04 -4.89
C ILE A 281 -12.65 -10.63 -3.59
N PHE A 282 -13.71 -11.44 -3.72
CA PHE A 282 -14.42 -12.04 -2.59
C PHE A 282 -14.70 -13.51 -2.84
N TRP A 283 -14.36 -14.37 -1.88
CA TRP A 283 -14.73 -15.78 -1.93
C TRP A 283 -16.25 -15.97 -1.97
N THR A 284 -16.69 -17.03 -2.63
CA THR A 284 -18.01 -17.64 -2.46
C THR A 284 -17.89 -18.95 -1.68
N ALA A 285 -19.00 -19.46 -1.16
CA ALA A 285 -19.02 -20.76 -0.47
C ALA A 285 -18.94 -21.96 -1.43
N ASP A 286 -19.07 -21.72 -2.74
CA ASP A 286 -19.18 -22.77 -3.74
C ASP A 286 -17.81 -23.24 -4.23
N GLU A 287 -17.69 -24.56 -4.33
CA GLU A 287 -16.55 -25.24 -4.90
C GLU A 287 -16.70 -25.36 -6.43
N ALA A 288 -15.62 -25.09 -7.15
CA ALA A 288 -15.59 -25.32 -8.60
C ALA A 288 -15.20 -26.77 -8.93
N ASN A 289 -14.33 -27.35 -8.11
CA ASN A 289 -13.88 -28.75 -8.13
C ASN A 289 -13.16 -29.08 -6.81
N GLU A 290 -12.46 -30.19 -6.73
CA GLU A 290 -11.73 -30.63 -5.52
C GLU A 290 -10.67 -29.60 -5.08
N SER A 291 -9.96 -28.96 -6.01
CA SER A 291 -8.84 -28.04 -5.74
C SER A 291 -9.20 -26.57 -5.86
N GLU A 292 -10.33 -26.20 -6.48
CA GLU A 292 -10.69 -24.81 -6.75
C GLU A 292 -12.02 -24.42 -6.14
N GLY A 293 -12.09 -23.19 -5.61
CA GLY A 293 -13.32 -22.52 -5.20
C GLY A 293 -13.68 -21.38 -6.14
N TYR A 294 -14.95 -20.98 -6.19
CA TYR A 294 -15.38 -19.79 -6.92
C TYR A 294 -15.19 -18.54 -6.09
N TYR A 295 -14.84 -17.44 -6.76
CA TYR A 295 -14.87 -16.10 -6.20
C TYR A 295 -15.58 -15.12 -7.13
N LYS A 296 -16.11 -14.03 -6.57
CA LYS A 296 -16.64 -12.88 -7.29
C LYS A 296 -15.63 -11.73 -7.25
N TYR A 297 -15.58 -10.93 -8.32
CA TYR A 297 -14.68 -9.78 -8.35
C TYR A 297 -15.21 -8.60 -9.16
N LEU A 298 -14.80 -7.43 -8.70
CA LEU A 298 -14.92 -6.16 -9.41
C LEU A 298 -13.52 -5.75 -9.90
N ILE A 299 -13.45 -5.10 -11.04
CA ILE A 299 -12.22 -4.55 -11.61
C ILE A 299 -12.46 -3.10 -12.04
N ILE A 300 -11.45 -2.24 -11.90
CA ILE A 300 -11.59 -0.78 -12.09
C ILE A 300 -11.87 -0.35 -13.53
N ASP A 301 -11.60 -1.18 -14.53
CA ASP A 301 -11.73 -0.87 -15.95
C ASP A 301 -12.95 -1.51 -16.62
N GLN A 302 -13.72 -2.34 -15.89
CA GLN A 302 -14.89 -3.06 -16.44
C GLN A 302 -16.13 -2.90 -15.58
N PRO A 303 -17.30 -2.71 -16.21
CA PRO A 303 -18.56 -2.38 -15.52
C PRO A 303 -19.36 -3.61 -15.06
N GLY A 304 -18.72 -4.67 -14.53
CA GLY A 304 -19.36 -5.93 -14.17
C GLY A 304 -18.95 -6.51 -12.82
N LEU A 305 -19.76 -7.44 -12.31
CA LEU A 305 -19.41 -8.33 -11.21
C LEU A 305 -19.10 -9.71 -11.80
N PHE A 306 -17.84 -10.06 -11.86
CA PHE A 306 -17.36 -11.25 -12.56
C PHE A 306 -17.19 -12.44 -11.63
N THR A 307 -17.12 -13.63 -12.20
CA THR A 307 -16.83 -14.88 -11.48
C THR A 307 -15.52 -15.44 -11.94
N GLY A 308 -14.66 -15.80 -11.00
CA GLY A 308 -13.39 -16.48 -11.23
C GLY A 308 -13.28 -17.76 -10.40
N LYS A 309 -12.16 -18.47 -10.57
CA LYS A 309 -11.80 -19.66 -9.81
C LYS A 309 -10.41 -19.48 -9.23
N GLY A 310 -10.21 -19.91 -8.00
CA GLY A 310 -8.94 -19.87 -7.32
C GLY A 310 -8.64 -21.17 -6.62
N ASP A 311 -7.35 -21.51 -6.56
CA ASP A 311 -6.88 -22.68 -5.81
C ASP A 311 -7.22 -22.52 -4.32
N LYS A 312 -7.82 -23.56 -3.72
CA LYS A 312 -8.36 -23.49 -2.37
C LYS A 312 -7.31 -23.29 -1.28
N GLU A 313 -6.07 -23.69 -1.50
CA GLU A 313 -4.99 -23.60 -0.51
C GLU A 313 -4.17 -22.33 -0.66
N SER A 314 -3.81 -21.96 -1.90
CA SER A 314 -2.84 -20.91 -2.17
C SER A 314 -3.45 -19.57 -2.61
N PHE A 315 -4.67 -19.55 -3.16
CA PHE A 315 -5.32 -18.30 -3.53
C PHE A 315 -6.02 -17.67 -2.32
N GLY A 316 -5.72 -16.41 -2.07
CA GLY A 316 -6.28 -15.63 -0.98
C GLY A 316 -7.16 -14.49 -1.47
N ALA A 317 -8.42 -14.46 -1.07
CA ALA A 317 -9.36 -13.39 -1.35
C ALA A 317 -9.91 -12.77 -0.06
N SER A 318 -10.46 -11.57 -0.18
CA SER A 318 -11.23 -10.94 0.90
C SER A 318 -12.50 -11.76 1.20
N VAL A 319 -13.05 -11.54 2.37
CA VAL A 319 -14.30 -12.20 2.80
C VAL A 319 -15.31 -11.13 3.21
N ARG A 320 -16.53 -11.26 2.69
CA ARG A 320 -17.75 -10.60 3.13
C ARG A 320 -18.72 -11.68 3.57
N CYS A 321 -19.44 -11.45 4.65
CA CYS A 321 -20.36 -12.42 5.20
C CYS A 321 -21.81 -11.97 4.98
N ILE A 322 -22.68 -12.96 4.85
CA ILE A 322 -24.13 -12.77 4.73
C ILE A 322 -24.80 -13.34 5.97
N ARG A 323 -25.81 -12.65 6.50
CA ARG A 323 -26.62 -13.14 7.61
C ARG A 323 -27.80 -13.95 7.06
N LYS A 324 -27.99 -15.14 7.59
CA LYS A 324 -29.11 -16.07 7.29
C LYS A 324 -30.21 -15.99 8.34
#